data_46cbbdde3deadac9e8a8552878ecfc76
#
_entry.id   46cbbdde3deadac9e8a8552878ecfc76
#
_cell.length_a   1.000
_cell.length_b   1.000
_cell.length_c   1.000
_cell.angle_alpha   90.00
_cell.angle_beta   90.00
_cell.angle_gamma   90.00
#
_symmetry.space_group_name_H-M   'P 1'
#
loop_
_entity.id
_entity.type
_entity.pdbx_description
1 polymer ?
#
loop_
_entity_poly.entity_id
_entity_poly.type
_entity_poly.pdbx_seq_one_letter_code
_entity_poly.pdbx_strand_id
1 'polypeptide(L)'
;MSAPDRPIEPDNRREARRWMAIVEEDLDVAGAATRLSRFGASAYHVQQAAEKLMKALLVLAGEPFRHSHDLDDLASRISLVYPRFSPRADALRHVSV
;
A
#
# COMPACT_ATOMS: atom_id res chain seq x y z
N MET A 1 11.80 17.84 3.77
CA MET A 1 12.08 16.77 2.80
C MET A 1 10.89 15.88 2.64
N SER A 2 10.52 15.57 1.44
CA SER A 2 9.28 14.88 1.17
C SER A 2 9.48 13.42 0.78
N ALA A 3 10.65 12.98 0.49
CA ALA A 3 10.98 11.62 0.09
C ALA A 3 12.46 11.43 0.33
N PRO A 4 12.96 10.20 0.27
CA PRO A 4 14.39 10.00 0.31
C PRO A 4 15.07 10.80 -0.80
N ASP A 5 16.09 11.57 -0.46
CA ASP A 5 16.84 12.37 -1.44
C ASP A 5 17.87 11.54 -2.20
N ARG A 6 17.92 10.26 -1.94
CA ARG A 6 18.85 9.34 -2.59
C ARG A 6 18.15 8.58 -3.70
N PRO A 7 18.89 8.14 -4.72
CA PRO A 7 18.33 7.32 -5.78
C PRO A 7 17.70 6.05 -5.22
N ILE A 8 16.61 5.61 -5.87
CA ILE A 8 15.96 4.36 -5.53
C ILE A 8 16.84 3.22 -6.05
N GLU A 9 17.18 2.28 -5.17
CA GLU A 9 17.95 1.10 -5.56
C GLU A 9 17.18 0.27 -6.59
N PRO A 10 17.87 -0.26 -7.63
CA PRO A 10 17.18 -1.04 -8.67
C PRO A 10 16.41 -2.25 -8.13
N ASP A 11 16.95 -2.94 -7.12
CA ASP A 11 16.28 -4.09 -6.52
C ASP A 11 15.01 -3.67 -5.77
N ASN A 12 15.04 -2.52 -5.10
CA ASN A 12 13.86 -1.99 -4.43
C ASN A 12 12.79 -1.60 -5.43
N ARG A 13 13.19 -1.03 -6.55
CA ARG A 13 12.24 -0.68 -7.61
C ARG A 13 11.57 -1.93 -8.19
N ARG A 14 12.36 -2.98 -8.41
CA ARG A 14 11.86 -4.25 -8.92
C ARG A 14 10.88 -4.90 -7.95
N GLU A 15 11.22 -4.90 -6.66
CA GLU A 15 10.36 -5.45 -5.64
C GLU A 15 9.06 -4.65 -5.51
N ALA A 16 9.14 -3.32 -5.54
CA ALA A 16 7.96 -2.47 -5.49
C ALA A 16 7.03 -2.74 -6.67
N ARG A 17 7.57 -3.02 -7.86
CA ARG A 17 6.73 -3.39 -9.02
C ARG A 17 5.99 -4.68 -8.80
N ARG A 18 6.58 -5.66 -8.12
CA ARG A 18 5.88 -6.90 -7.77
C ARG A 18 4.73 -6.63 -6.82
N TRP A 19 4.94 -5.77 -5.82
CA TRP A 19 3.86 -5.35 -4.93
C TRP A 19 2.75 -4.65 -5.70
N MET A 20 3.10 -3.77 -6.63
CA MET A 20 2.11 -3.05 -7.43
C MET A 20 1.30 -3.97 -8.33
N ALA A 21 1.92 -5.02 -8.88
CA ALA A 21 1.19 -6.01 -9.66
C ALA A 21 0.11 -6.69 -8.81
N ILE A 22 0.42 -6.99 -7.55
CA ILE A 22 -0.54 -7.58 -6.63
C ILE A 22 -1.65 -6.58 -6.28
N VAL A 23 -1.30 -5.30 -6.10
CA VAL A 23 -2.29 -4.24 -5.88
C VAL A 23 -3.30 -4.20 -7.03
N GLU A 24 -2.82 -4.21 -8.27
CA GLU A 24 -3.68 -4.20 -9.44
C GLU A 24 -4.60 -5.42 -9.48
N GLU A 25 -4.07 -6.59 -9.16
CA GLU A 25 -4.84 -7.83 -9.09
C GLU A 25 -5.94 -7.73 -8.04
N ASP A 26 -5.62 -7.24 -6.83
CA ASP A 26 -6.61 -7.07 -5.77
C ASP A 26 -7.70 -6.08 -6.20
N LEU A 27 -7.34 -4.99 -6.88
CA LEU A 27 -8.32 -4.01 -7.34
C LEU A 27 -9.23 -4.61 -8.44
N ASP A 28 -8.68 -5.42 -9.32
CA ASP A 28 -9.48 -6.11 -10.36
C ASP A 28 -10.48 -7.07 -9.72
N VAL A 29 -10.05 -7.81 -8.71
CA VAL A 29 -10.94 -8.73 -7.98
C VAL A 29 -12.01 -7.94 -7.23
N ALA A 30 -11.62 -6.83 -6.59
CA ALA A 30 -12.58 -5.97 -5.89
C ALA A 30 -13.65 -5.44 -6.85
N GLY A 31 -13.24 -5.00 -8.05
CA GLY A 31 -14.17 -4.53 -9.07
C GLY A 31 -15.14 -5.61 -9.52
N ALA A 32 -14.64 -6.82 -9.77
CA ALA A 32 -15.48 -7.95 -10.13
C ALA A 32 -16.46 -8.32 -9.03
N ALA A 33 -15.98 -8.33 -7.78
CA ALA A 33 -16.83 -8.61 -6.62
C ALA A 33 -17.96 -7.58 -6.48
N THR A 34 -17.65 -6.31 -6.72
CA THR A 34 -18.64 -5.24 -6.68
C THR A 34 -19.72 -5.46 -7.75
N ARG A 35 -19.32 -5.82 -8.96
CA ARG A 35 -20.27 -6.10 -10.04
C ARG A 35 -21.19 -7.26 -9.73
N LEU A 36 -20.71 -8.21 -8.92
CA LEU A 36 -21.49 -9.36 -8.47
C LEU A 36 -22.23 -9.11 -7.15
N SER A 37 -22.21 -7.88 -6.67
CA SER A 37 -22.79 -7.49 -5.37
C SER A 37 -22.19 -8.26 -4.19
N ARG A 38 -20.94 -8.67 -4.31
CA ARG A 38 -20.18 -9.33 -3.25
C ARG A 38 -19.38 -8.28 -2.50
N PHE A 39 -20.05 -7.45 -1.71
CA PHE A 39 -19.44 -6.25 -1.13
C PHE A 39 -18.42 -6.57 -0.03
N GLY A 40 -18.62 -7.64 0.73
CA GLY A 40 -17.60 -8.06 1.70
C GLY A 40 -16.30 -8.47 1.04
N ALA A 41 -16.38 -9.22 -0.04
CA ALA A 41 -15.20 -9.61 -0.79
C ALA A 41 -14.53 -8.40 -1.44
N SER A 42 -15.33 -7.47 -1.98
CA SER A 42 -14.80 -6.25 -2.56
C SER A 42 -14.03 -5.44 -1.52
N ALA A 43 -14.62 -5.21 -0.35
CA ALA A 43 -13.98 -4.47 0.73
C ALA A 43 -12.69 -5.14 1.20
N TYR A 44 -12.69 -6.47 1.31
CA TYR A 44 -11.49 -7.22 1.69
C TYR A 44 -10.35 -6.96 0.71
N HIS A 45 -10.62 -7.05 -0.60
CA HIS A 45 -9.58 -6.86 -1.60
C HIS A 45 -9.12 -5.41 -1.70
N VAL A 46 -9.98 -4.43 -1.46
CA VAL A 46 -9.57 -3.03 -1.34
C VAL A 46 -8.61 -2.85 -0.17
N GLN A 47 -8.91 -3.46 0.97
CA GLN A 47 -8.01 -3.41 2.13
C GLN A 47 -6.66 -4.05 1.82
N GLN A 48 -6.65 -5.19 1.14
CA GLN A 48 -5.41 -5.84 0.72
C GLN A 48 -4.62 -4.95 -0.23
N ALA A 49 -5.29 -4.30 -1.18
CA ALA A 49 -4.63 -3.38 -2.09
C ALA A 49 -3.98 -2.21 -1.34
N ALA A 50 -4.69 -1.62 -0.38
CA ALA A 50 -4.16 -0.51 0.43
C ALA A 50 -2.92 -0.94 1.20
N GLU A 51 -2.95 -2.10 1.84
CA GLU A 51 -1.81 -2.64 2.59
C GLU A 51 -0.59 -2.80 1.66
N LYS A 52 -0.79 -3.43 0.52
CA LYS A 52 0.30 -3.73 -0.41
C LYS A 52 0.84 -2.49 -1.09
N LEU A 53 -0.01 -1.49 -1.35
CA LEU A 53 0.44 -0.20 -1.87
C LEU A 53 1.38 0.48 -0.89
N MET A 54 1.03 0.49 0.40
CA MET A 54 1.89 1.06 1.42
C MET A 54 3.22 0.31 1.53
N LYS A 55 3.19 -1.02 1.40
CA LYS A 55 4.42 -1.82 1.39
C LYS A 55 5.29 -1.49 0.18
N ALA A 56 4.69 -1.30 -0.99
CA ALA A 56 5.43 -0.88 -2.18
C ALA A 56 6.16 0.45 -1.95
N LEU A 57 5.48 1.42 -1.35
CA LEU A 57 6.08 2.72 -1.05
C LEU A 57 7.23 2.61 -0.05
N LEU A 58 7.08 1.77 0.97
CA LEU A 58 8.15 1.55 1.95
C LEU A 58 9.36 0.85 1.32
N VAL A 59 9.12 -0.12 0.44
CA VAL A 59 10.19 -0.79 -0.29
C VAL A 59 10.97 0.20 -1.15
N LEU A 60 10.28 1.10 -1.85
CA LEU A 60 10.96 2.12 -2.65
C LEU A 60 11.86 3.01 -1.79
N ALA A 61 11.46 3.29 -0.57
CA ALA A 61 12.24 4.10 0.36
C ALA A 61 13.37 3.30 1.04
N GLY A 62 13.43 1.99 0.81
CA GLY A 62 14.38 1.12 1.52
C GLY A 62 14.04 0.95 2.98
N GLU A 63 12.78 1.18 3.36
CA GLU A 63 12.34 1.14 4.74
C GLU A 63 11.80 -0.25 5.10
N PRO A 64 12.27 -0.90 6.17
CA PRO A 64 11.75 -2.19 6.57
C PRO A 64 10.32 -2.07 7.11
N PHE A 65 9.49 -3.08 6.86
CA PHE A 65 8.12 -3.11 7.37
C PHE A 65 7.76 -4.43 8.08
N ARG A 66 8.70 -5.35 8.22
CA ARG A 66 8.61 -6.58 9.05
C ARG A 66 7.34 -7.40 8.84
N HIS A 67 6.86 -7.55 7.63
CA HIS A 67 5.64 -8.33 7.36
C HIS A 67 4.41 -7.82 8.12
N SER A 68 4.38 -6.53 8.45
CA SER A 68 3.21 -5.96 9.12
C SER A 68 1.98 -6.01 8.21
N HIS A 69 0.84 -6.35 8.81
CA HIS A 69 -0.47 -6.27 8.17
C HIS A 69 -1.34 -5.21 8.83
N ASP A 70 -0.78 -4.45 9.76
CA ASP A 70 -1.47 -3.39 10.47
C ASP A 70 -1.40 -2.09 9.65
N LEU A 71 -2.54 -1.65 9.14
CA LEU A 71 -2.63 -0.43 8.33
C LEU A 71 -2.16 0.80 9.11
N ASP A 72 -2.43 0.87 10.42
CA ASP A 72 -1.96 1.98 11.25
C ASP A 72 -0.44 2.03 11.31
N ASP A 73 0.20 0.88 11.50
CA ASP A 73 1.66 0.79 11.52
C ASP A 73 2.25 1.21 10.18
N LEU A 74 1.72 0.68 9.09
CA LEU A 74 2.19 1.00 7.75
C LEU A 74 1.99 2.48 7.43
N ALA A 75 0.82 3.04 7.75
CA ALA A 75 0.53 4.45 7.51
C ALA A 75 1.46 5.35 8.31
N SER A 76 1.76 4.99 9.56
CA SER A 76 2.69 5.74 10.39
C SER A 76 4.09 5.75 9.79
N ARG A 77 4.55 4.62 9.29
CA ARG A 77 5.85 4.53 8.62
C ARG A 77 5.90 5.36 7.34
N ILE A 78 4.83 5.31 6.54
CA ILE A 78 4.71 6.12 5.33
C ILE A 78 4.80 7.61 5.67
N SER A 79 4.11 8.05 6.72
CA SER A 79 4.11 9.46 7.14
C SER A 79 5.49 9.94 7.55
N LEU A 80 6.30 9.05 8.15
CA LEU A 80 7.67 9.39 8.54
C LEU A 80 8.59 9.51 7.33
N VAL A 81 8.44 8.61 6.36
CA VAL A 81 9.32 8.54 5.19
C VAL A 81 8.89 9.53 4.11
N TYR A 82 7.59 9.72 3.95
CA TYR A 82 7.01 10.59 2.94
C TYR A 82 6.02 11.57 3.59
N PRO A 83 6.50 12.60 4.29
CA PRO A 83 5.61 13.52 5.02
C PRO A 83 4.51 14.14 4.15
N ARG A 84 4.78 14.37 2.86
CA ARG A 84 3.78 14.92 1.93
C ARG A 84 2.59 14.01 1.72
N PHE A 85 2.76 12.72 1.96
CA PHE A 85 1.69 11.74 1.80
C PHE A 85 0.95 11.45 3.09
N SER A 86 1.30 12.13 4.18
CA SER A 86 0.71 11.88 5.49
C SER A 86 -0.83 11.90 5.48
N PRO A 87 -1.50 12.91 4.86
CA PRO A 87 -2.96 12.90 4.80
C PRO A 87 -3.52 11.72 4.01
N ARG A 88 -2.83 11.29 2.97
CA ARG A 88 -3.26 10.14 2.16
C ARG A 88 -3.05 8.83 2.90
N ALA A 89 -1.95 8.71 3.63
CA ALA A 89 -1.70 7.55 4.47
C ALA A 89 -2.75 7.45 5.58
N ASP A 90 -3.13 8.58 6.18
CA ASP A 90 -4.20 8.62 7.17
C ASP A 90 -5.53 8.13 6.60
N ALA A 91 -5.85 8.51 5.37
CA ALA A 91 -7.04 8.02 4.70
C ALA A 91 -6.99 6.50 4.51
N LEU A 92 -5.83 5.95 4.14
CA LEU A 92 -5.68 4.52 3.92
C LEU A 92 -5.82 3.70 5.20
N ARG A 93 -5.45 4.25 6.37
CA ARG A 93 -5.60 3.51 7.63
C ARG A 93 -7.05 3.25 8.00
N HIS A 94 -7.99 3.97 7.41
CA HIS A 94 -9.43 3.79 7.64
C HIS A 94 -10.07 2.82 6.66
N VAL A 95 -9.31 2.25 5.73
CA VAL A 95 -9.80 1.23 4.80
C VAL A 95 -9.85 -0.10 5.56
N SER A 96 -11.03 -0.46 6.05
CA SER A 96 -11.20 -1.70 6.80
C SER A 96 -12.49 -2.41 6.38
N VAL A 97 -12.48 -3.72 6.56
CA VAL A 97 -13.63 -4.57 6.25
C VAL A 97 -14.45 -4.83 7.49
#